data_182909718ab80d46d8b54fc285c4676d
#
_entry.id   182909718ab80d46d8b54fc285c4676d
#
_cell.length_a   1.000
_cell.length_b   1.000
_cell.length_c   1.000
_cell.angle_alpha   90.00
_cell.angle_beta   90.00
_cell.angle_gamma   90.00
#
_symmetry.space_group_name_H-M   'P 1'
#
loop_
_entity.id
_entity.type
_entity.pdbx_description
1 polymer ?
#
loop_
_entity_poly.entity_id
_entity_poly.type
_entity_poly.pdbx_seq_one_letter_code
_entity_poly.pdbx_strand_id
1 'polypeptide(L)'
;MNHLQIERAIVGGISMGAALALNFVLRWPERVKAVVLSRPAWLEAPCPWNVKMFTRISDLVRTRGARQGLVEFKKSSEYIEALAKWPDVANSLASQFQNPRIEETAPKLERIIRDAPHPDRNLWSTLRVPVLILGNRLDPVHPFEYAEELARAIPGAELREITSKSVSVEQHGADVQQAIEEFLRRKFPAAPAG
;
A
#
# COMPACT_ATOMS: atom_id res chain seq x y z
N MET A 1 11.73 7.22 -15.31
CA MET A 1 11.60 6.53 -16.61
C MET A 1 12.39 7.26 -17.70
N ASN A 2 12.19 8.55 -17.90
CA ASN A 2 12.89 9.28 -18.99
C ASN A 2 14.41 9.18 -18.95
N HIS A 3 15.04 9.37 -17.77
CA HIS A 3 16.50 9.21 -17.57
C HIS A 3 17.02 7.82 -17.98
N LEU A 4 16.19 6.78 -17.80
CA LEU A 4 16.52 5.39 -18.16
C LEU A 4 16.01 4.99 -19.55
N GLN A 5 15.48 5.92 -20.31
CA GLN A 5 14.88 5.70 -21.64
C GLN A 5 13.81 4.59 -21.66
N ILE A 6 13.09 4.43 -20.52
CA ILE A 6 11.99 3.47 -20.41
C ILE A 6 10.71 4.15 -20.89
N GLU A 7 10.18 3.73 -22.01
CA GLU A 7 8.93 4.27 -22.56
C GLU A 7 7.72 3.82 -21.75
N ARG A 8 7.59 2.52 -21.50
CA ARG A 8 6.48 1.92 -20.75
C ARG A 8 6.98 0.89 -19.76
N ALA A 9 6.39 0.87 -18.56
CA ALA A 9 6.73 -0.09 -17.50
C ALA A 9 5.48 -0.72 -16.89
N ILE A 10 5.67 -1.88 -16.28
CA ILE A 10 4.74 -2.39 -15.26
C ILE A 10 5.09 -1.63 -13.99
N VAL A 11 4.08 -1.00 -13.37
CA VAL A 11 4.27 -0.24 -12.14
C VAL A 11 3.49 -0.88 -11.00
N GLY A 12 4.03 -0.78 -9.80
CA GLY A 12 3.33 -1.34 -8.64
C GLY A 12 3.88 -0.80 -7.35
N GLY A 13 3.14 -1.04 -6.29
CA GLY A 13 3.56 -0.64 -4.96
C GLY A 13 2.69 -1.21 -3.86
N ILE A 14 3.18 -1.07 -2.64
CA ILE A 14 2.51 -1.52 -1.42
C ILE A 14 2.09 -0.29 -0.63
N SER A 15 0.86 -0.29 -0.08
CA SER A 15 0.38 0.77 0.80
C SER A 15 0.44 2.15 0.11
N MET A 16 1.26 3.06 0.61
CA MET A 16 1.56 4.33 -0.05
C MET A 16 2.06 4.15 -1.48
N GLY A 17 2.88 3.12 -1.74
CA GLY A 17 3.34 2.78 -3.09
C GLY A 17 2.19 2.40 -4.02
N ALA A 18 1.14 1.76 -3.53
CA ALA A 18 -0.08 1.49 -4.29
C ALA A 18 -0.80 2.80 -4.67
N ALA A 19 -0.91 3.74 -3.72
CA ALA A 19 -1.48 5.06 -4.00
C ALA A 19 -0.68 5.82 -5.06
N LEU A 20 0.65 5.79 -4.98
CA LEU A 20 1.53 6.40 -5.98
C LEU A 20 1.41 5.74 -7.35
N ALA A 21 1.32 4.39 -7.40
CA ALA A 21 1.14 3.65 -8.65
C ALA A 21 -0.20 3.99 -9.30
N LEU A 22 -1.27 4.08 -8.51
CA LEU A 22 -2.60 4.50 -8.99
C LEU A 22 -2.57 5.93 -9.52
N ASN A 23 -1.99 6.88 -8.77
CA ASN A 23 -1.82 8.26 -9.23
C ASN A 23 -1.02 8.31 -10.53
N PHE A 24 0.06 7.53 -10.64
CA PHE A 24 0.91 7.52 -11.82
C PHE A 24 0.14 7.03 -13.06
N VAL A 25 -0.59 5.92 -12.96
CA VAL A 25 -1.33 5.39 -14.12
C VAL A 25 -2.50 6.28 -14.52
N LEU A 26 -3.14 6.98 -13.59
CA LEU A 26 -4.21 7.92 -13.89
C LEU A 26 -3.69 9.16 -14.64
N ARG A 27 -2.45 9.59 -14.36
CA ARG A 27 -1.84 10.75 -15.01
C ARG A 27 -1.16 10.42 -16.33
N TRP A 28 -0.57 9.24 -16.46
CA TRP A 28 0.23 8.83 -17.61
C TRP A 28 -0.07 7.37 -18.02
N PRO A 29 -1.32 7.06 -18.39
CA PRO A 29 -1.71 5.69 -18.74
C PRO A 29 -0.91 5.14 -19.92
N GLU A 30 -0.49 5.99 -20.86
CA GLU A 30 0.34 5.62 -22.02
C GLU A 30 1.75 5.13 -21.59
N ARG A 31 2.23 5.48 -20.40
CA ARG A 31 3.53 5.07 -19.85
C ARG A 31 3.46 3.74 -19.07
N VAL A 32 2.27 3.15 -18.93
CA VAL A 32 2.05 1.97 -18.09
C VAL A 32 1.60 0.79 -18.93
N LYS A 33 2.22 -0.38 -18.71
CA LYS A 33 1.82 -1.67 -19.29
C LYS A 33 0.80 -2.40 -18.43
N ALA A 34 0.99 -2.38 -17.13
CA ALA A 34 0.10 -2.95 -16.12
C ALA A 34 0.36 -2.33 -14.75
N VAL A 35 -0.58 -2.49 -13.82
CA VAL A 35 -0.48 -1.98 -12.45
C VAL A 35 -0.67 -3.11 -11.44
N VAL A 36 0.14 -3.11 -10.37
CA VAL A 36 -0.03 -3.97 -9.20
C VAL A 36 -0.23 -3.10 -7.96
N LEU A 37 -1.42 -3.15 -7.37
CA LEU A 37 -1.78 -2.43 -6.16
C LEU A 37 -1.81 -3.41 -4.98
N SER A 38 -0.76 -3.46 -4.20
CA SER A 38 -0.69 -4.35 -3.04
C SER A 38 -1.11 -3.61 -1.78
N ARG A 39 -2.13 -4.13 -1.10
CA ARG A 39 -2.65 -3.60 0.16
C ARG A 39 -2.88 -2.08 0.08
N PRO A 40 -3.82 -1.61 -0.74
CA PRO A 40 -4.13 -0.18 -0.84
C PRO A 40 -4.63 0.34 0.51
N ALA A 41 -4.14 1.51 0.93
CA ALA A 41 -4.52 2.15 2.19
C ALA A 41 -5.29 3.47 1.98
N TRP A 42 -5.51 3.89 0.74
CA TRP A 42 -6.25 5.08 0.35
C TRP A 42 -7.21 4.77 -0.79
N LEU A 43 -8.33 5.45 -0.78
CA LEU A 43 -9.23 5.66 -1.90
C LEU A 43 -9.06 7.08 -2.45
N GLU A 44 -10.14 7.80 -2.75
CA GLU A 44 -10.09 9.17 -3.28
C GLU A 44 -9.93 10.26 -2.22
N ALA A 45 -10.23 9.97 -0.97
CA ALA A 45 -10.21 10.94 0.11
C ALA A 45 -8.90 10.96 0.91
N PRO A 46 -8.42 12.14 1.32
CA PRO A 46 -7.32 12.25 2.26
C PRO A 46 -7.74 11.87 3.68
N CYS A 47 -6.75 11.67 4.56
CA CYS A 47 -6.93 11.37 5.98
C CYS A 47 -7.84 10.17 6.28
N PRO A 48 -7.71 9.03 5.58
CA PRO A 48 -8.54 7.88 5.89
C PRO A 48 -8.27 7.38 7.32
N TRP A 49 -9.32 6.86 7.95
CA TRP A 49 -9.31 6.45 9.36
C TRP A 49 -8.22 5.43 9.70
N ASN A 50 -7.93 4.54 8.77
CA ASN A 50 -6.99 3.42 8.91
C ASN A 50 -5.53 3.84 9.05
N VAL A 51 -5.17 5.05 8.64
CA VAL A 51 -3.78 5.56 8.69
C VAL A 51 -3.54 6.62 9.76
N LYS A 52 -4.52 6.91 10.61
CA LYS A 52 -4.41 7.92 11.68
C LYS A 52 -3.25 7.65 12.65
N MET A 53 -2.87 6.39 12.84
CA MET A 53 -1.75 6.01 13.71
C MET A 53 -0.42 6.62 13.26
N PHE A 54 -0.25 6.89 11.98
CA PHE A 54 0.97 7.54 11.47
C PHE A 54 1.10 8.99 11.94
N THR A 55 -0.02 9.72 12.10
CA THR A 55 0.01 11.07 12.73
C THR A 55 0.50 10.99 14.16
N ARG A 56 -0.02 10.02 14.95
CA ARG A 56 0.43 9.83 16.32
C ARG A 56 1.91 9.48 16.41
N ILE A 57 2.42 8.64 15.52
CA ILE A 57 3.85 8.32 15.44
C ILE A 57 4.66 9.60 15.17
N SER A 58 4.25 10.38 14.17
CA SER A 58 4.91 11.66 13.84
C SER A 58 4.92 12.62 15.02
N ASP A 59 3.79 12.79 15.71
CA ASP A 59 3.68 13.65 16.89
C ASP A 59 4.59 13.20 18.05
N LEU A 60 4.63 11.91 18.32
CA LEU A 60 5.51 11.36 19.37
C LEU A 60 6.98 11.53 19.02
N VAL A 61 7.37 11.31 17.77
CA VAL A 61 8.75 11.55 17.32
C VAL A 61 9.10 13.02 17.49
N ARG A 62 8.26 13.94 17.04
CA ARG A 62 8.47 15.38 17.12
C ARG A 62 8.54 15.91 18.54
N THR A 63 7.71 15.37 19.48
CA THR A 63 7.59 15.92 20.83
C THR A 63 8.46 15.21 21.86
N ARG A 64 8.85 13.95 21.62
CA ARG A 64 9.57 13.08 22.56
C ARG A 64 10.87 12.51 21.99
N GLY A 65 11.11 12.66 20.68
CA GLY A 65 12.15 11.94 19.97
C GLY A 65 11.81 10.47 19.73
N ALA A 66 12.55 9.80 18.86
CA ALA A 66 12.25 8.43 18.43
C ALA A 66 12.21 7.42 19.58
N ARG A 67 13.23 7.44 20.46
CA ARG A 67 13.37 6.47 21.54
C ARG A 67 12.24 6.56 22.57
N GLN A 68 12.00 7.76 23.10
CA GLN A 68 10.96 7.98 24.11
C GLN A 68 9.58 7.86 23.50
N GLY A 69 9.39 8.34 22.26
CA GLY A 69 8.15 8.19 21.50
C GLY A 69 7.75 6.73 21.32
N LEU A 70 8.70 5.83 21.03
CA LEU A 70 8.43 4.39 20.95
C LEU A 70 7.95 3.82 22.31
N VAL A 71 8.58 4.24 23.41
CA VAL A 71 8.17 3.77 24.75
C VAL A 71 6.74 4.21 25.05
N GLU A 72 6.40 5.47 24.75
CA GLU A 72 5.04 5.99 24.97
C GLU A 72 4.01 5.35 24.03
N PHE A 73 4.40 5.17 22.75
CA PHE A 73 3.56 4.48 21.76
C PHE A 73 3.18 3.06 22.21
N LYS A 74 4.16 2.27 22.69
CA LYS A 74 3.92 0.89 23.17
C LYS A 74 3.05 0.80 24.41
N LYS A 75 2.89 1.89 25.17
CA LYS A 75 1.99 1.97 26.33
C LYS A 75 0.57 2.43 25.97
N SER A 76 0.35 2.86 24.73
CA SER A 76 -0.97 3.33 24.29
C SER A 76 -1.96 2.17 24.19
N SER A 77 -3.24 2.47 24.49
CA SER A 77 -4.33 1.50 24.34
C SER A 77 -4.44 0.97 22.91
N GLU A 78 -4.24 1.84 21.94
CA GLU A 78 -4.31 1.52 20.53
C GLU A 78 -3.21 0.52 20.10
N TYR A 79 -1.98 0.70 20.60
CA TYR A 79 -0.91 -0.26 20.34
C TYR A 79 -1.17 -1.61 21.01
N ILE A 80 -1.62 -1.60 22.28
CA ILE A 80 -1.93 -2.83 23.04
C ILE A 80 -3.06 -3.60 22.35
N GLU A 81 -4.11 -2.93 21.93
CA GLU A 81 -5.21 -3.54 21.19
C GLU A 81 -4.73 -4.10 19.83
N ALA A 82 -3.95 -3.32 19.09
CA ALA A 82 -3.39 -3.77 17.82
C ALA A 82 -2.47 -4.98 18.01
N LEU A 83 -1.64 -4.99 19.06
CA LEU A 83 -0.74 -6.11 19.35
C LEU A 83 -1.49 -7.40 19.65
N ALA A 84 -2.62 -7.30 20.35
CA ALA A 84 -3.46 -8.45 20.67
C ALA A 84 -4.19 -9.04 19.45
N LYS A 85 -4.63 -8.19 18.51
CA LYS A 85 -5.45 -8.61 17.36
C LYS A 85 -4.63 -8.81 16.08
N TRP A 86 -3.61 -7.98 15.85
CA TRP A 86 -2.81 -7.91 14.62
C TRP A 86 -1.34 -7.64 14.94
N PRO A 87 -0.61 -8.63 15.52
CA PRO A 87 0.74 -8.42 16.05
C PRO A 87 1.76 -7.94 15.00
N ASP A 88 1.63 -8.37 13.75
CA ASP A 88 2.47 -7.90 12.64
C ASP A 88 2.24 -6.42 12.33
N VAL A 89 0.99 -5.95 12.38
CA VAL A 89 0.64 -4.53 12.19
C VAL A 89 1.20 -3.68 13.33
N ALA A 90 0.99 -4.08 14.59
CA ALA A 90 1.53 -3.39 15.75
C ALA A 90 3.06 -3.27 15.69
N ASN A 91 3.73 -4.38 15.34
CA ASN A 91 5.19 -4.40 15.18
C ASN A 91 5.64 -3.53 14.00
N SER A 92 4.93 -3.53 12.89
CA SER A 92 5.20 -2.66 11.73
C SER A 92 5.08 -1.18 12.09
N LEU A 93 4.05 -0.80 12.85
CA LEU A 93 3.88 0.58 13.35
C LEU A 93 5.00 0.97 14.31
N ALA A 94 5.34 0.10 15.26
CA ALA A 94 6.44 0.33 16.21
C ALA A 94 7.80 0.43 15.50
N SER A 95 8.02 -0.31 14.41
CA SER A 95 9.27 -0.26 13.64
C SER A 95 9.52 1.09 12.96
N GLN A 96 8.48 1.91 12.75
CA GLN A 96 8.65 3.26 12.21
C GLN A 96 9.61 4.11 13.07
N PHE A 97 9.54 3.97 14.41
CA PHE A 97 10.44 4.67 15.33
C PHE A 97 11.89 4.22 15.25
N GLN A 98 12.14 3.04 14.67
CA GLN A 98 13.49 2.46 14.53
C GLN A 98 14.17 2.86 13.21
N ASN A 99 13.46 3.57 12.34
CA ASN A 99 14.09 4.11 11.12
C ASN A 99 15.21 5.09 11.50
N PRO A 100 16.46 4.89 11.06
CA PRO A 100 17.59 5.76 11.40
C PRO A 100 17.36 7.24 11.07
N ARG A 101 16.46 7.53 10.12
CA ARG A 101 16.14 8.90 9.70
C ARG A 101 14.72 9.31 10.10
N ILE A 102 14.14 8.71 11.14
CA ILE A 102 12.74 8.98 11.50
C ILE A 102 12.50 10.45 11.88
N GLU A 103 13.45 11.09 12.56
CA GLU A 103 13.32 12.49 12.97
C GLU A 103 13.24 13.43 11.77
N GLU A 104 13.98 13.12 10.70
CA GLU A 104 13.91 13.86 9.43
C GLU A 104 12.64 13.51 8.63
N THR A 105 12.19 12.25 8.71
CA THR A 105 11.12 11.73 7.88
C THR A 105 9.75 11.71 8.55
N ALA A 106 9.65 11.95 9.86
CA ALA A 106 8.37 12.02 10.58
C ALA A 106 7.36 13.01 9.95
N PRO A 107 7.76 14.21 9.46
CA PRO A 107 6.83 15.10 8.76
C PRO A 107 6.20 14.47 7.51
N LYS A 108 6.87 13.50 6.88
CA LYS A 108 6.33 12.74 5.74
C LYS A 108 5.14 11.88 6.16
N LEU A 109 5.20 11.24 7.34
CA LEU A 109 4.10 10.43 7.86
C LEU A 109 2.83 11.27 8.09
N GLU A 110 2.98 12.52 8.49
CA GLU A 110 1.87 13.45 8.65
C GLU A 110 1.33 13.97 7.30
N ARG A 111 2.23 14.32 6.38
CA ARG A 111 1.84 14.87 5.07
C ARG A 111 1.15 13.85 4.18
N ILE A 112 1.64 12.61 4.18
CA ILE A 112 1.15 11.55 3.30
C ILE A 112 -0.31 11.19 3.58
N ILE A 113 -0.74 11.25 4.84
CA ILE A 113 -2.13 10.96 5.19
C ILE A 113 -3.10 12.07 4.76
N ARG A 114 -2.57 13.28 4.52
CA ARG A 114 -3.36 14.45 4.04
C ARG A 114 -3.48 14.48 2.53
N ASP A 115 -2.90 13.52 1.84
CA ASP A 115 -2.95 13.37 0.39
C ASP A 115 -3.83 12.18 0.00
N ALA A 116 -4.18 12.08 -1.27
CA ALA A 116 -4.93 10.98 -1.86
C ALA A 116 -4.35 10.63 -3.24
N PRO A 117 -4.53 9.38 -3.72
CA PRO A 117 -4.07 8.99 -5.05
C PRO A 117 -4.60 9.91 -6.15
N HIS A 118 -5.90 10.17 -6.12
CA HIS A 118 -6.58 11.12 -6.99
C HIS A 118 -7.97 11.44 -6.42
N PRO A 119 -8.37 12.73 -6.34
CA PRO A 119 -9.63 13.13 -5.75
C PRO A 119 -10.87 12.76 -6.58
N ASP A 120 -10.69 12.54 -7.90
CA ASP A 120 -11.78 12.14 -8.78
C ASP A 120 -11.80 10.62 -8.97
N ARG A 121 -12.69 9.97 -8.24
CA ARG A 121 -12.94 8.54 -8.31
C ARG A 121 -13.43 8.05 -9.67
N ASN A 122 -14.12 8.91 -10.43
CA ASN A 122 -14.66 8.53 -11.73
C ASN A 122 -13.56 8.17 -12.73
N LEU A 123 -12.36 8.70 -12.55
CA LEU A 123 -11.21 8.37 -13.40
C LEU A 123 -10.76 6.92 -13.27
N TRP A 124 -11.09 6.22 -12.19
CA TRP A 124 -10.75 4.80 -12.06
C TRP A 124 -11.44 3.96 -13.14
N SER A 125 -12.66 4.34 -13.51
CA SER A 125 -13.41 3.67 -14.58
C SER A 125 -12.83 3.90 -15.99
N THR A 126 -11.92 4.85 -16.14
CA THR A 126 -11.27 5.14 -17.44
C THR A 126 -10.03 4.29 -17.68
N LEU A 127 -9.51 3.62 -16.69
CA LEU A 127 -8.31 2.78 -16.82
C LEU A 127 -8.57 1.62 -17.79
N ARG A 128 -7.61 1.39 -18.70
CA ARG A 128 -7.66 0.32 -19.71
C ARG A 128 -6.46 -0.61 -19.65
N VAL A 129 -5.50 -0.33 -18.77
CA VAL A 129 -4.36 -1.20 -18.54
C VAL A 129 -4.76 -2.33 -17.58
N PRO A 130 -4.16 -3.53 -17.69
CA PRO A 130 -4.38 -4.59 -16.71
C PRO A 130 -4.03 -4.15 -15.29
N VAL A 131 -4.90 -4.43 -14.33
CA VAL A 131 -4.69 -4.09 -12.91
C VAL A 131 -4.84 -5.35 -12.06
N LEU A 132 -3.85 -5.62 -11.21
CA LEU A 132 -3.91 -6.62 -10.14
C LEU A 132 -3.98 -5.90 -8.79
N ILE A 133 -4.91 -6.30 -7.96
CA ILE A 133 -5.09 -5.76 -6.60
C ILE A 133 -4.94 -6.91 -5.60
N LEU A 134 -4.07 -6.72 -4.61
CA LEU A 134 -3.81 -7.69 -3.55
C LEU A 134 -4.23 -7.11 -2.20
N GLY A 135 -4.92 -7.90 -1.40
CA GLY A 135 -5.33 -7.51 -0.06
C GLY A 135 -5.54 -8.71 0.85
N ASN A 136 -5.70 -8.48 2.15
CA ASN A 136 -6.09 -9.50 3.12
C ASN A 136 -7.04 -8.91 4.16
N ARG A 137 -7.84 -9.77 4.81
CA ARG A 137 -8.91 -9.33 5.73
C ARG A 137 -8.42 -9.04 7.15
N LEU A 138 -7.19 -9.38 7.48
CA LEU A 138 -6.63 -9.20 8.83
C LEU A 138 -5.61 -8.05 8.86
N ASP A 139 -5.89 -6.95 8.17
CA ASP A 139 -5.02 -5.79 8.07
C ASP A 139 -5.81 -4.49 8.24
N PRO A 140 -5.90 -3.95 9.46
CA PRO A 140 -6.68 -2.74 9.72
C PRO A 140 -6.06 -1.47 9.12
N VAL A 141 -4.76 -1.50 8.76
CA VAL A 141 -4.10 -0.38 8.08
C VAL A 141 -4.43 -0.38 6.59
N HIS A 142 -4.71 -1.55 6.03
CA HIS A 142 -5.03 -1.73 4.62
C HIS A 142 -6.36 -2.49 4.49
N PRO A 143 -7.51 -1.84 4.76
CA PRO A 143 -8.81 -2.50 4.76
C PRO A 143 -9.05 -3.24 3.45
N PHE A 144 -9.49 -4.51 3.55
CA PHE A 144 -9.74 -5.33 2.37
C PHE A 144 -10.85 -4.73 1.50
N GLU A 145 -11.78 -4.02 2.13
CA GLU A 145 -12.86 -3.28 1.48
C GLU A 145 -12.33 -2.23 0.49
N TYR A 146 -11.16 -1.65 0.74
CA TYR A 146 -10.52 -0.71 -0.21
C TYR A 146 -10.04 -1.44 -1.47
N ALA A 147 -9.52 -2.65 -1.31
CA ALA A 147 -9.14 -3.48 -2.44
C ALA A 147 -10.36 -3.92 -3.25
N GLU A 148 -11.46 -4.30 -2.59
CA GLU A 148 -12.73 -4.66 -3.23
C GLU A 148 -13.33 -3.47 -3.97
N GLU A 149 -13.27 -2.28 -3.38
CA GLU A 149 -13.82 -1.07 -3.98
C GLU A 149 -13.06 -0.64 -5.24
N LEU A 150 -11.74 -0.67 -5.20
CA LEU A 150 -10.90 -0.44 -6.38
C LEU A 150 -11.16 -1.49 -7.46
N ALA A 151 -11.31 -2.76 -7.08
CA ALA A 151 -11.59 -3.83 -8.03
C ALA A 151 -12.95 -3.68 -8.72
N ARG A 152 -13.96 -3.18 -8.00
CA ARG A 152 -15.28 -2.88 -8.58
C ARG A 152 -15.27 -1.66 -9.50
N ALA A 153 -14.46 -0.64 -9.16
CA ALA A 153 -14.45 0.62 -9.87
C ALA A 153 -13.53 0.61 -11.12
N ILE A 154 -12.49 -0.23 -11.14
CA ILE A 154 -11.53 -0.31 -12.25
C ILE A 154 -11.95 -1.46 -13.19
N PRO A 155 -12.31 -1.18 -14.45
CA PRO A 155 -12.75 -2.20 -15.39
C PRO A 155 -11.70 -3.30 -15.61
N GLY A 156 -12.10 -4.56 -15.42
CA GLY A 156 -11.22 -5.72 -15.64
C GLY A 156 -10.08 -5.88 -14.63
N ALA A 157 -10.13 -5.15 -13.50
CA ALA A 157 -9.19 -5.36 -12.41
C ALA A 157 -9.38 -6.76 -11.79
N GLU A 158 -8.26 -7.41 -11.46
CA GLU A 158 -8.23 -8.70 -10.79
C GLU A 158 -7.95 -8.50 -9.31
N LEU A 159 -8.85 -8.95 -8.44
CA LEU A 159 -8.66 -8.97 -7.00
C LEU A 159 -8.17 -10.35 -6.56
N ARG A 160 -7.12 -10.39 -5.75
CA ARG A 160 -6.61 -11.60 -5.09
C ARG A 160 -6.51 -11.37 -3.59
N GLU A 161 -7.16 -12.22 -2.83
CA GLU A 161 -6.94 -12.30 -1.40
C GLU A 161 -5.64 -13.07 -1.14
N ILE A 162 -4.79 -12.53 -0.27
CA ILE A 162 -3.51 -13.11 0.12
C ILE A 162 -3.50 -13.39 1.62
N THR A 163 -2.72 -14.35 2.05
CA THR A 163 -2.57 -14.68 3.47
C THR A 163 -2.06 -13.47 4.26
N SER A 164 -2.68 -13.19 5.41
CA SER A 164 -2.18 -12.14 6.31
C SER A 164 -0.82 -12.53 6.92
N LYS A 165 0.04 -11.55 7.12
CA LYS A 165 1.31 -11.75 7.85
C LYS A 165 1.09 -12.17 9.30
N SER A 166 -0.06 -11.82 9.90
CA SER A 166 -0.45 -12.29 11.24
C SER A 166 -0.70 -13.80 11.27
N VAL A 167 -1.01 -14.43 10.13
CA VAL A 167 -1.19 -15.88 10.00
C VAL A 167 0.14 -16.54 9.64
N SER A 168 0.79 -16.09 8.56
CA SER A 168 2.08 -16.59 8.11
C SER A 168 2.79 -15.57 7.23
N VAL A 169 3.98 -15.15 7.63
CA VAL A 169 4.83 -14.24 6.85
C VAL A 169 5.33 -14.92 5.57
N GLU A 170 5.69 -16.20 5.67
CA GLU A 170 6.18 -17.00 4.54
C GLU A 170 5.08 -17.18 3.49
N GLN A 171 3.88 -17.62 3.91
CA GLN A 171 2.76 -17.82 3.01
C GLN A 171 2.31 -16.49 2.38
N HIS A 172 2.31 -15.38 3.14
CA HIS A 172 2.06 -14.05 2.60
C HIS A 172 3.00 -13.73 1.43
N GLY A 173 4.30 -14.00 1.62
CA GLY A 173 5.30 -13.77 0.56
C GLY A 173 5.05 -14.65 -0.67
N ALA A 174 4.76 -15.93 -0.45
CA ALA A 174 4.46 -16.90 -1.51
C ALA A 174 3.21 -16.49 -2.30
N ASP A 175 2.13 -16.13 -1.61
CA ASP A 175 0.87 -15.70 -2.26
C ASP A 175 1.07 -14.45 -3.11
N VAL A 176 1.80 -13.46 -2.60
CA VAL A 176 2.10 -12.22 -3.35
C VAL A 176 2.90 -12.56 -4.62
N GLN A 177 3.96 -13.35 -4.48
CA GLN A 177 4.79 -13.75 -5.61
C GLN A 177 3.98 -14.51 -6.65
N GLN A 178 3.26 -15.54 -6.23
CA GLN A 178 2.43 -16.37 -7.11
C GLN A 178 1.39 -15.54 -7.84
N ALA A 179 0.66 -14.67 -7.13
CA ALA A 179 -0.38 -13.83 -7.73
C ALA A 179 0.19 -12.91 -8.81
N ILE A 180 1.36 -12.30 -8.56
CA ILE A 180 2.03 -11.42 -9.53
C ILE A 180 2.53 -12.24 -10.73
N GLU A 181 3.18 -13.36 -10.51
CA GLU A 181 3.67 -14.24 -11.59
C GLU A 181 2.54 -14.72 -12.50
N GLU A 182 1.46 -15.24 -11.93
CA GLU A 182 0.31 -15.72 -12.68
C GLU A 182 -0.34 -14.57 -13.50
N PHE A 183 -0.50 -13.40 -12.88
CA PHE A 183 -1.04 -12.23 -13.55
C PHE A 183 -0.17 -11.81 -14.73
N LEU A 184 1.13 -11.68 -14.52
CA LEU A 184 2.06 -11.26 -15.57
C LEU A 184 2.15 -12.29 -16.70
N ARG A 185 2.18 -13.58 -16.37
CA ARG A 185 2.21 -14.66 -17.38
C ARG A 185 0.98 -14.65 -18.27
N ARG A 186 -0.20 -14.38 -17.70
CA ARG A 186 -1.45 -14.30 -18.50
C ARG A 186 -1.50 -13.04 -19.36
N LYS A 187 -1.06 -11.88 -18.83
CA LYS A 187 -1.16 -10.59 -19.54
C LYS A 187 -0.01 -10.38 -20.53
N PHE A 188 1.14 -11.01 -20.30
CA PHE A 188 2.35 -10.88 -21.10
C PHE A 188 2.97 -12.27 -21.35
N PRO A 189 2.30 -13.14 -22.15
CA PRO A 189 2.84 -14.43 -22.46
C PRO A 189 4.19 -14.27 -23.18
N ALA A 190 5.16 -15.15 -22.83
CA ALA A 190 6.41 -15.22 -23.61
C ALA A 190 6.09 -15.49 -25.07
N ALA A 191 6.85 -14.86 -25.97
CA ALA A 191 6.75 -15.20 -27.38
C ALA A 191 7.03 -16.72 -27.54
N PRO A 192 6.29 -17.45 -28.40
CA PRO A 192 6.60 -18.84 -28.68
C PRO A 192 8.07 -18.92 -29.10
N ALA A 193 8.80 -19.90 -28.51
CA ALA A 193 10.15 -20.18 -28.95
C ALA A 193 10.07 -20.58 -30.42
N GLY A 194 10.65 -19.72 -31.28
CA GLY A 194 10.74 -19.95 -32.73
C GLY A 194 11.69 -21.10 -33.06
#